data_35f544cecd23d229588aef8725e575a9
#
_entry.id   35f544cecd23d229588aef8725e575a9
#
_cell.length_a   1.000
_cell.length_b   1.000
_cell.length_c   1.000
_cell.angle_alpha   90.00
_cell.angle_beta   90.00
_cell.angle_gamma   90.00
#
_symmetry.space_group_name_H-M   'P 1'
#
loop_
_entity.id
_entity.type
_entity.pdbx_description
1 polymer ?
#
loop_
_entity_poly.entity_id
_entity_poly.type
_entity_poly.pdbx_seq_one_letter_code
_entity_poly.pdbx_strand_id
1 'polypeptide(L)'
;MSILTYPLGFIGGGKEFYNGVMENSLRFEDGDSAHLYHLQKEGNRKIWTLSFWTKRGNLDAGADDTTMFSNRGDASTRLSNALRFTDDSIYMRNVGSGGTDEGNADTTALYRDPAAWYHIVWQWNTLSSVALDRQNLFVNGKID
;
A
#
# COMPACT_ATOMS: atom_id res chain seq x y z
N MET A 1 45.21 -10.14 -0.94
CA MET A 1 43.75 -10.27 -0.74
C MET A 1 43.15 -8.90 -1.03
N SER A 2 42.61 -8.72 -2.21
CA SER A 2 42.15 -7.40 -2.69
C SER A 2 40.72 -7.20 -2.36
N ILE A 3 40.41 -6.20 -1.54
CA ILE A 3 39.05 -5.79 -1.24
C ILE A 3 38.56 -4.97 -2.43
N LEU A 4 37.62 -5.49 -3.19
CA LEU A 4 36.90 -4.74 -4.21
C LEU A 4 36.01 -3.69 -3.53
N THR A 5 36.51 -2.48 -3.47
CA THR A 5 35.69 -1.31 -3.15
C THR A 5 35.01 -0.91 -4.45
N TYR A 6 33.70 -1.14 -4.53
CA TYR A 6 32.90 -0.55 -5.60
C TYR A 6 32.78 0.94 -5.36
N PRO A 7 33.27 1.80 -6.26
CA PRO A 7 32.95 3.21 -6.16
C PRO A 7 31.47 3.35 -6.53
N LEU A 8 30.64 3.63 -5.56
CA LEU A 8 29.31 4.19 -5.78
C LEU A 8 29.47 5.58 -6.38
N GLY A 9 29.68 5.63 -7.69
CA GLY A 9 29.64 6.86 -8.45
C GLY A 9 28.22 7.35 -8.60
N PHE A 10 27.74 8.11 -7.66
CA PHE A 10 26.52 8.88 -7.86
C PHE A 10 26.84 10.11 -8.69
N ILE A 11 26.59 10.03 -9.98
CA ILE A 11 26.54 11.18 -10.86
C ILE A 11 25.07 11.56 -11.00
N GLY A 12 24.69 12.63 -10.39
CA GLY A 12 23.37 13.23 -10.58
C GLY A 12 22.77 13.70 -9.25
N GLY A 13 22.77 15.00 -9.02
CA GLY A 13 22.15 15.65 -7.86
C GLY A 13 20.63 15.58 -7.89
N GLY A 14 20.06 14.38 -8.01
CA GLY A 14 18.69 14.11 -7.65
C GLY A 14 18.62 14.01 -6.14
N LYS A 15 17.74 14.75 -5.51
CA LYS A 15 17.44 14.55 -4.09
C LYS A 15 17.04 13.08 -3.94
N GLU A 16 17.82 12.34 -3.18
CA GLU A 16 17.49 10.96 -2.86
C GLU A 16 16.08 10.93 -2.26
N PHE A 17 15.22 10.12 -2.83
CA PHE A 17 13.82 10.00 -2.37
C PHE A 17 13.75 9.44 -0.95
N TYR A 18 14.81 8.74 -0.51
CA TYR A 18 14.92 8.18 0.82
C TYR A 18 16.15 8.75 1.53
N ASN A 19 15.92 9.55 2.55
CA ASN A 19 16.98 10.24 3.31
C ASN A 19 17.54 9.40 4.47
N GLY A 20 17.24 8.12 4.56
CA GLY A 20 17.70 7.33 5.69
C GLY A 20 17.62 5.82 5.46
N VAL A 21 18.34 5.10 6.30
CA VAL A 21 18.27 3.66 6.43
C VAL A 21 17.11 3.31 7.34
N MET A 22 16.21 2.44 6.91
CA MET A 22 15.19 1.87 7.78
C MET A 22 15.81 0.74 8.59
N GLU A 23 16.04 1.01 9.88
CA GLU A 23 16.70 0.06 10.79
C GLU A 23 15.74 -0.93 11.44
N ASN A 24 14.44 -0.64 11.40
CA ASN A 24 13.42 -1.43 12.09
C ASN A 24 12.25 -1.75 11.18
N SER A 25 11.67 -2.92 11.40
CA SER A 25 10.43 -3.34 10.79
C SER A 25 9.53 -4.00 11.83
N LEU A 26 8.22 -3.99 11.58
CA LEU A 26 7.24 -4.73 12.38
C LEU A 26 6.82 -5.98 11.63
N ARG A 27 6.76 -7.08 12.34
CA ARG A 27 6.16 -8.32 11.87
C ARG A 27 4.79 -8.48 12.53
N PHE A 28 3.81 -8.79 11.71
CA PHE A 28 2.46 -9.12 12.15
C PHE A 28 2.27 -10.62 12.01
N GLU A 29 1.92 -11.28 13.10
CA GLU A 29 1.67 -12.71 13.14
C GLU A 29 0.20 -12.95 12.80
N ASP A 30 -0.05 -13.84 11.84
CA ASP A 30 -1.38 -14.08 11.29
C ASP A 30 -2.35 -14.64 12.35
N GLY A 31 -1.88 -15.56 13.20
CA GLY A 31 -2.69 -16.20 14.25
C GLY A 31 -3.14 -15.27 15.40
N ASP A 32 -2.52 -14.09 15.53
CA ASP A 32 -2.69 -13.20 16.70
C ASP A 32 -3.60 -12.00 16.44
N SER A 33 -4.16 -11.88 15.23
CA SER A 33 -4.92 -10.69 14.81
C SER A 33 -4.16 -9.38 15.04
N ALA A 34 -2.83 -9.43 14.93
CA ALA A 34 -1.94 -8.32 15.21
C ALA A 34 -2.16 -7.17 14.22
N HIS A 35 -2.34 -5.95 14.71
CA HIS A 35 -2.55 -4.77 13.89
C HIS A 35 -2.03 -3.51 14.54
N LEU A 36 -1.72 -2.51 13.73
CA LEU A 36 -1.50 -1.14 14.18
C LEU A 36 -2.78 -0.34 13.94
N TYR A 37 -3.06 0.50 14.89
CA TYR A 37 -4.24 1.34 14.84
C TYR A 37 -3.87 2.79 15.18
N HIS A 38 -4.43 3.72 14.42
CA HIS A 38 -4.25 5.14 14.63
C HIS A 38 -5.60 5.87 14.52
N LEU A 39 -5.94 6.64 15.56
CA LEU A 39 -7.07 7.56 15.48
C LEU A 39 -6.69 8.76 14.63
N GLN A 40 -7.24 8.79 13.43
CA GLN A 40 -6.99 9.89 12.52
C GLN A 40 -7.80 11.12 12.95
N LYS A 41 -7.10 12.25 13.07
CA LYS A 41 -7.76 13.55 13.23
C LYS A 41 -8.45 13.95 11.93
N GLU A 42 -9.29 14.98 11.98
CA GLU A 42 -9.91 15.54 10.78
C GLU A 42 -8.86 15.85 9.70
N GLY A 43 -9.14 15.41 8.48
CA GLY A 43 -8.28 15.58 7.33
C GLY A 43 -9.09 15.72 6.04
N ASN A 44 -8.39 15.85 4.92
CA ASN A 44 -9.04 15.92 3.62
C ASN A 44 -9.44 14.51 3.16
N ARG A 45 -10.74 14.23 3.14
CA ARG A 45 -11.28 12.94 2.69
C ARG A 45 -11.26 12.76 1.17
N LYS A 46 -11.07 13.86 0.42
CA LYS A 46 -11.15 13.87 -1.05
C LYS A 46 -9.78 13.73 -1.70
N ILE A 47 -8.74 14.18 -0.99
CA ILE A 47 -7.35 14.14 -1.49
C ILE A 47 -6.46 13.65 -0.36
N TRP A 48 -5.79 12.51 -0.58
CA TRP A 48 -4.81 11.97 0.37
C TRP A 48 -3.85 11.01 -0.35
N THR A 49 -2.76 10.72 0.30
CA THR A 49 -1.77 9.75 -0.15
C THR A 49 -1.36 8.87 1.02
N LEU A 50 -1.35 7.57 0.80
CA LEU A 50 -0.80 6.58 1.70
C LEU A 50 0.50 6.05 1.10
N SER A 51 1.58 6.00 1.89
CA SER A 51 2.87 5.50 1.44
C SER A 51 3.52 4.67 2.54
N PHE A 52 3.93 3.45 2.21
CA PHE A 52 4.58 2.55 3.16
C PHE A 52 5.36 1.44 2.45
N TRP A 53 6.25 0.81 3.19
CA TRP A 53 6.92 -0.41 2.77
C TRP A 53 6.25 -1.62 3.40
N THR A 54 6.08 -2.64 2.61
CA THR A 54 5.53 -3.92 3.06
C THR A 54 6.27 -5.09 2.44
N LYS A 55 6.19 -6.23 3.13
CA LYS A 55 6.69 -7.51 2.68
C LYS A 55 5.63 -8.56 2.97
N ARG A 56 5.37 -9.44 2.01
CA ARG A 56 4.43 -10.54 2.23
C ARG A 56 5.08 -11.59 3.13
N GLY A 57 4.39 -11.97 4.19
CA GLY A 57 4.82 -13.08 5.05
C GLY A 57 4.29 -14.43 4.59
N ASN A 58 3.09 -14.43 4.02
CA ASN A 58 2.40 -15.62 3.55
C ASN A 58 1.89 -15.41 2.12
N LEU A 59 2.05 -16.42 1.27
CA LEU A 59 1.52 -16.46 -0.09
C LEU A 59 0.30 -17.38 -0.20
N ASP A 60 -0.19 -17.87 0.94
CA ASP A 60 -1.30 -18.78 0.92
C ASP A 60 -2.53 -18.10 0.35
N ALA A 61 -2.90 -18.52 -0.84
CA ALA A 61 -4.04 -18.04 -1.60
C ALA A 61 -5.36 -18.66 -1.09
N GLY A 62 -5.40 -18.96 0.21
CA GLY A 62 -6.66 -19.27 0.87
C GLY A 62 -7.60 -18.08 0.82
N ALA A 63 -8.86 -18.29 1.12
CA ALA A 63 -9.93 -17.28 1.04
C ALA A 63 -9.72 -16.00 1.87
N ASP A 64 -8.57 -15.84 2.50
CA ASP A 64 -8.29 -14.76 3.44
C ASP A 64 -7.35 -13.72 2.82
N ASP A 65 -7.94 -12.63 2.39
CA ASP A 65 -7.23 -11.44 1.96
C ASP A 65 -6.29 -10.90 3.04
N THR A 66 -5.01 -10.71 2.74
CA THR A 66 -4.08 -10.05 3.65
C THR A 66 -4.24 -8.54 3.58
N THR A 67 -4.92 -7.97 4.55
CA THR A 67 -5.14 -6.52 4.60
C THR A 67 -3.89 -5.78 5.08
N MET A 68 -3.35 -4.92 4.22
CA MET A 68 -2.23 -4.04 4.54
C MET A 68 -2.69 -2.74 5.21
N PHE A 69 -3.79 -2.20 4.75
CA PHE A 69 -4.38 -0.97 5.27
C PHE A 69 -5.90 -1.05 5.19
N SER A 70 -6.57 -0.59 6.22
CA SER A 70 -8.01 -0.34 6.15
C SER A 70 -8.40 0.89 6.96
N ASN A 71 -9.31 1.66 6.39
CA ASN A 71 -10.02 2.73 7.06
C ASN A 71 -11.49 2.36 7.08
N ARG A 72 -11.98 1.94 8.22
CA ARG A 72 -13.39 1.56 8.38
C ARG A 72 -14.13 2.64 9.13
N GLY A 73 -15.22 3.11 8.55
CA GLY A 73 -16.23 3.89 9.26
C GLY A 73 -16.92 3.04 10.33
N ASP A 74 -17.84 3.64 11.05
CA ASP A 74 -18.65 2.88 12.01
C ASP A 74 -19.50 1.80 11.33
N ALA A 75 -20.02 0.87 12.13
CA ALA A 75 -20.82 -0.24 11.63
C ALA A 75 -22.11 0.20 10.89
N SER A 76 -22.56 1.43 11.10
CA SER A 76 -23.78 1.98 10.51
C SER A 76 -23.55 2.57 9.12
N THR A 77 -22.37 3.19 8.88
CA THR A 77 -22.06 3.85 7.62
C THR A 77 -21.41 2.92 6.59
N ARG A 78 -20.80 1.84 7.04
CA ARG A 78 -20.05 0.86 6.21
C ARG A 78 -19.06 1.46 5.21
N LEU A 79 -18.73 2.74 5.37
CA LEU A 79 -17.68 3.37 4.57
C LEU A 79 -16.35 2.73 4.89
N SER A 80 -15.67 2.21 3.90
CA SER A 80 -14.34 1.65 4.11
C SER A 80 -13.48 1.76 2.86
N ASN A 81 -12.23 2.14 3.07
CA ASN A 81 -11.18 1.95 2.08
C ASN A 81 -10.28 0.84 2.59
N ALA A 82 -9.91 -0.07 1.74
CA ALA A 82 -8.99 -1.13 2.08
C ALA A 82 -7.99 -1.36 0.96
N LEU A 83 -6.76 -1.65 1.34
CA LEU A 83 -5.69 -2.10 0.47
C LEU A 83 -5.23 -3.45 0.97
N ARG A 84 -5.25 -4.46 0.12
CA ARG A 84 -4.95 -5.84 0.52
C ARG A 84 -4.33 -6.63 -0.60
N PHE A 85 -3.63 -7.70 -0.24
CA PHE A 85 -3.27 -8.74 -1.20
C PHE A 85 -4.45 -9.69 -1.35
N THR A 86 -4.84 -9.94 -2.61
CA THR A 86 -5.89 -10.89 -2.99
C THR A 86 -5.37 -11.69 -4.18
N ASP A 87 -5.30 -13.00 -4.10
CA ASP A 87 -4.80 -13.86 -5.19
C ASP A 87 -3.49 -13.38 -5.83
N ASP A 88 -2.53 -12.94 -5.01
CA ASP A 88 -1.24 -12.36 -5.41
C ASP A 88 -1.29 -10.95 -6.02
N SER A 89 -2.44 -10.41 -6.36
CA SER A 89 -2.60 -9.01 -6.78
C SER A 89 -2.72 -8.07 -5.58
N ILE A 90 -2.64 -6.78 -5.81
CA ILE A 90 -3.03 -5.77 -4.82
C ILE A 90 -4.42 -5.25 -5.20
N TYR A 91 -5.35 -5.47 -4.31
CA TYR A 91 -6.74 -5.04 -4.44
C TYR A 91 -7.00 -3.76 -3.66
N MET A 92 -7.48 -2.75 -4.34
CA MET A 92 -7.95 -1.50 -3.78
C MET A 92 -9.46 -1.52 -3.69
N ARG A 93 -9.98 -1.44 -2.49
CA ARG A 93 -11.43 -1.44 -2.25
C ARG A 93 -11.90 -0.10 -1.73
N ASN A 94 -12.96 0.40 -2.31
CA ASN A 94 -13.69 1.54 -1.80
C ASN A 94 -15.17 1.17 -1.63
N VAL A 95 -15.66 1.30 -0.40
CA VAL A 95 -17.06 1.03 -0.08
C VAL A 95 -17.73 2.33 0.31
N GLY A 96 -18.73 2.69 -0.44
CA GLY A 96 -19.55 3.87 -0.20
C GLY A 96 -20.64 3.70 0.85
N SER A 97 -21.42 4.72 0.98
CA SER A 97 -22.58 4.74 1.89
C SER A 97 -23.56 3.62 1.56
N GLY A 98 -23.93 2.84 2.56
CA GLY A 98 -24.84 1.69 2.36
C GLY A 98 -24.16 0.37 2.05
N GLY A 99 -22.82 0.33 1.98
CA GLY A 99 -22.04 -0.89 1.79
C GLY A 99 -21.91 -1.33 0.33
N THR A 100 -22.17 -0.43 -0.61
CA THR A 100 -21.94 -0.67 -2.03
C THR A 100 -20.49 -0.41 -2.40
N ASP A 101 -19.91 -1.29 -3.22
CA ASP A 101 -18.56 -1.08 -3.75
C ASP A 101 -18.57 0.06 -4.78
N GLU A 102 -17.75 1.08 -4.53
CA GLU A 102 -17.65 2.28 -5.35
C GLU A 102 -16.20 2.50 -5.78
N GLY A 103 -15.78 1.91 -6.88
CA GLY A 103 -14.44 2.15 -7.43
C GLY A 103 -13.38 1.18 -6.92
N ASN A 104 -13.61 -0.10 -7.08
CA ASN A 104 -12.61 -1.13 -6.83
C ASN A 104 -11.65 -1.24 -8.01
N ALA A 105 -10.41 -1.59 -7.75
CA ALA A 105 -9.41 -1.90 -8.76
C ALA A 105 -8.42 -2.95 -8.25
N ASP A 106 -7.95 -3.78 -9.17
CA ASP A 106 -6.89 -4.76 -8.96
C ASP A 106 -5.67 -4.41 -9.80
N THR A 107 -4.49 -4.70 -9.28
CA THR A 107 -3.28 -4.62 -10.09
C THR A 107 -3.23 -5.73 -11.13
N THR A 108 -2.63 -5.43 -12.28
CA THR A 108 -2.33 -6.44 -13.30
C THR A 108 -1.08 -7.25 -12.95
N ALA A 109 -0.18 -6.65 -12.18
CA ALA A 109 1.02 -7.30 -11.70
C ALA A 109 0.71 -8.24 -10.51
N LEU A 110 1.48 -9.33 -10.42
CA LEU A 110 1.40 -10.32 -9.35
C LEU A 110 2.62 -10.22 -8.43
N TYR A 111 2.39 -10.22 -7.12
CA TYR A 111 3.40 -10.01 -6.09
C TYR A 111 3.62 -11.29 -5.29
N ARG A 112 4.39 -12.24 -5.86
CA ARG A 112 4.57 -13.62 -5.35
C ARG A 112 5.85 -13.83 -4.57
N ASP A 113 6.71 -12.85 -4.47
CA ASP A 113 7.99 -13.00 -3.78
C ASP A 113 7.88 -12.62 -2.29
N PRO A 114 7.90 -13.61 -1.36
CA PRO A 114 7.85 -13.32 0.06
C PRO A 114 9.17 -12.74 0.60
N ALA A 115 10.24 -12.76 -0.20
CA ALA A 115 11.51 -12.14 0.16
C ALA A 115 11.59 -10.68 -0.25
N ALA A 116 10.76 -10.23 -1.19
CA ALA A 116 10.79 -8.88 -1.70
C ALA A 116 10.11 -7.87 -0.77
N TRP A 117 10.70 -6.69 -0.68
CA TRP A 117 10.06 -5.51 -0.15
C TRP A 117 9.35 -4.76 -1.26
N TYR A 118 8.13 -4.34 -1.00
CA TYR A 118 7.32 -3.53 -1.89
C TYR A 118 7.11 -2.15 -1.27
N HIS A 119 7.50 -1.11 -1.99
CA HIS A 119 7.11 0.26 -1.66
C HIS A 119 5.79 0.55 -2.34
N ILE A 120 4.76 0.78 -1.55
CA ILE A 120 3.41 1.03 -2.03
C ILE A 120 3.07 2.50 -1.80
N VAL A 121 2.59 3.16 -2.86
CA VAL A 121 2.02 4.50 -2.77
C VAL A 121 0.63 4.47 -3.38
N TRP A 122 -0.37 4.73 -2.55
CA TRP A 122 -1.76 4.83 -2.98
C TRP A 122 -2.20 6.29 -2.91
N GLN A 123 -2.49 6.86 -4.07
CA GLN A 123 -2.99 8.23 -4.21
C GLN A 123 -4.50 8.23 -4.45
N TRP A 124 -5.16 9.12 -3.78
CA TRP A 124 -6.59 9.33 -3.88
C TRP A 124 -6.90 10.80 -4.15
N ASN A 125 -7.63 11.09 -5.22
CA ASN A 125 -8.03 12.45 -5.59
C ASN A 125 -9.41 12.44 -6.26
N THR A 126 -10.46 12.44 -5.47
CA THR A 126 -11.83 12.45 -6.00
C THR A 126 -12.25 13.78 -6.64
N LEU A 127 -11.41 14.82 -6.56
CA LEU A 127 -11.65 16.10 -7.20
C LEU A 127 -11.15 16.16 -8.66
N SER A 128 -10.40 15.15 -9.11
CA SER A 128 -9.95 15.08 -10.50
C SER A 128 -11.16 15.02 -11.44
N SER A 129 -11.13 15.85 -12.49
CA SER A 129 -12.09 15.79 -13.59
C SER A 129 -11.94 14.53 -14.45
N VAL A 130 -10.73 13.94 -14.45
CA VAL A 130 -10.42 12.69 -15.14
C VAL A 130 -10.64 11.54 -14.18
N ALA A 131 -11.54 10.64 -14.52
CA ALA A 131 -11.91 9.54 -13.62
C ALA A 131 -10.73 8.60 -13.31
N LEU A 132 -9.87 8.34 -14.30
CA LEU A 132 -8.70 7.48 -14.16
C LEU A 132 -7.63 8.06 -13.22
N ASP A 133 -7.60 9.38 -13.01
CA ASP A 133 -6.64 10.04 -12.12
C ASP A 133 -7.13 10.11 -10.67
N ARG A 134 -8.31 9.60 -10.39
CA ARG A 134 -8.89 9.67 -9.03
C ARG A 134 -8.27 8.70 -8.06
N GLN A 135 -7.75 7.61 -8.59
CA GLN A 135 -7.11 6.57 -7.80
C GLN A 135 -5.92 6.03 -8.57
N ASN A 136 -4.72 6.17 -8.00
CA ASN A 136 -3.49 5.66 -8.59
C ASN A 136 -2.73 4.84 -7.57
N LEU A 137 -2.23 3.70 -8.01
CA LEU A 137 -1.36 2.84 -7.23
C LEU A 137 0.01 2.77 -7.88
N PHE A 138 1.04 3.00 -7.07
CA PHE A 138 2.41 2.81 -7.49
C PHE A 138 3.04 1.72 -6.62
N VAL A 139 3.71 0.80 -7.27
CA VAL A 139 4.51 -0.21 -6.60
C VAL A 139 5.96 -0.09 -7.06
N ASN A 140 6.87 0.11 -6.12
CA ASN A 140 8.28 0.35 -6.40
C ASN A 140 8.52 1.49 -7.42
N GLY A 141 7.70 2.54 -7.32
CA GLY A 141 7.77 3.73 -8.17
C GLY A 141 7.18 3.59 -9.57
N LYS A 142 6.57 2.45 -9.89
CA LYS A 142 5.86 2.23 -11.16
C LYS A 142 4.37 2.25 -10.91
N ILE A 143 3.63 2.95 -11.78
CA ILE A 143 2.16 2.93 -11.78
C ILE A 143 1.69 1.59 -12.35
N ASP A 144 0.67 1.01 -11.76
CA ASP A 144 0.00 -0.21 -12.23
C ASP A 144 -1.38 0.13 -12.80
#